data_ddb445851215fdf68d41fa356b9dadd3
#
_entry.id   ddb445851215fdf68d41fa356b9dadd3
#
_cell.length_a   1.000
_cell.length_b   1.000
_cell.length_c   1.000
_cell.angle_alpha   90.00
_cell.angle_beta   90.00
_cell.angle_gamma   90.00
#
_symmetry.space_group_name_H-M   'P 1'
#
loop_
_entity.id
_entity.type
_entity.pdbx_description
1 polymer ?
#
loop_
_entity_poly.entity_id
_entity_poly.type
_entity_poly.pdbx_seq_one_letter_code
_entity_poly.pdbx_strand_id
1 'polypeptide(L)'
;MPWPATHVLVAETAYPLYFNHLDHQAFIIGTCYPDIRYPAQIDRDLTHIHNVSIEAMQTQTAFRAGLLFHTYVDDFWNHYIGQYKKRLYNIVPKHRPTFHTLKILQDRYLYDQLEYWSQIVSELEMIHPEELTFGASEQAVRNWHAMIQHYLTKPPQKTDLEMLSLTLPADMVEDIHEFYTSFQGVPFLDNLLVKFYPEIKAHLESVSVSAINPS
;
A
#
# COMPACT_ATOMS: atom_id res chain seq x y z
N MET A 1 5.68 -4.33 0.10
CA MET A 1 4.60 -3.53 -0.48
C MET A 1 3.27 -4.19 -0.23
N PRO A 2 2.41 -3.69 0.68
CA PRO A 2 0.97 -3.89 0.58
C PRO A 2 0.48 -3.38 -0.77
N TRP A 3 -0.69 -3.79 -1.22
CA TRP A 3 -1.30 -3.25 -2.42
C TRP A 3 -2.12 -2.01 -2.09
N PRO A 4 -2.62 -1.25 -3.08
CA PRO A 4 -3.17 0.08 -2.87
C PRO A 4 -4.22 0.19 -1.76
N ALA A 5 -5.11 -0.80 -1.59
CA ALA A 5 -6.19 -0.69 -0.61
C ALA A 5 -5.66 -0.66 0.83
N THR A 6 -4.68 -1.50 1.17
CA THR A 6 -4.08 -1.47 2.51
C THR A 6 -3.31 -0.17 2.76
N HIS A 7 -2.58 0.35 1.75
CA HIS A 7 -1.88 1.63 1.91
C HIS A 7 -2.85 2.79 2.17
N VAL A 8 -3.92 2.87 1.38
CA VAL A 8 -4.95 3.91 1.56
C VAL A 8 -5.64 3.76 2.92
N LEU A 9 -6.06 2.57 3.31
CA LEU A 9 -6.68 2.33 4.62
C LEU A 9 -5.79 2.79 5.79
N VAL A 10 -4.50 2.49 5.73
CA VAL A 10 -3.55 2.90 6.77
C VAL A 10 -3.28 4.40 6.70
N ALA A 11 -3.23 4.98 5.50
CA ALA A 11 -3.10 6.43 5.32
C ALA A 11 -4.29 7.19 5.90
N GLU A 12 -5.52 6.73 5.64
CA GLU A 12 -6.75 7.27 6.24
C GLU A 12 -6.75 7.19 7.78
N THR A 13 -6.15 6.13 8.32
CA THR A 13 -5.99 5.99 9.78
C THR A 13 -4.96 6.97 10.35
N ALA A 14 -3.87 7.21 9.64
CA ALA A 14 -2.79 8.08 10.08
C ALA A 14 -3.10 9.58 9.86
N TYR A 15 -3.88 9.90 8.83
CA TYR A 15 -4.15 11.27 8.41
C TYR A 15 -4.71 12.14 9.56
N PRO A 16 -5.78 11.77 10.28
CA PRO A 16 -6.30 12.57 11.37
C PRO A 16 -5.35 12.68 12.57
N LEU A 17 -4.42 11.75 12.73
CA LEU A 17 -3.48 11.72 13.84
C LEU A 17 -2.27 12.65 13.60
N TYR A 18 -1.80 12.73 12.34
CA TYR A 18 -0.50 13.32 12.04
C TYR A 18 -0.50 14.34 10.90
N PHE A 19 -1.40 14.20 9.91
CA PHE A 19 -1.32 14.90 8.64
C PHE A 19 -2.50 15.82 8.34
N ASN A 20 -3.43 16.01 9.29
CA ASN A 20 -4.66 16.79 9.12
C ASN A 20 -4.46 18.28 8.78
N HIS A 21 -3.23 18.77 8.90
CA HIS A 21 -2.83 20.12 8.48
C HIS A 21 -2.37 20.19 7.02
N LEU A 22 -2.21 19.05 6.35
CA LEU A 22 -1.81 18.94 4.95
C LEU A 22 -3.05 18.77 4.05
N ASP A 23 -2.88 18.95 2.75
CA ASP A 23 -3.93 18.66 1.77
C ASP A 23 -4.17 17.15 1.67
N HIS A 24 -5.42 16.71 1.92
CA HIS A 24 -5.78 15.28 1.98
C HIS A 24 -5.62 14.59 0.63
N GLN A 25 -6.13 15.21 -0.46
CA GLN A 25 -6.05 14.63 -1.80
C GLN A 25 -4.59 14.41 -2.22
N ALA A 26 -3.74 15.42 -2.06
CA ALA A 26 -2.32 15.31 -2.39
C ALA A 26 -1.61 14.25 -1.55
N PHE A 27 -1.98 14.08 -0.26
CA PHE A 27 -1.44 13.04 0.60
C PHE A 27 -1.83 11.63 0.13
N ILE A 28 -3.09 11.41 -0.26
CA ILE A 28 -3.57 10.13 -0.79
C ILE A 28 -2.93 9.83 -2.14
N ILE A 29 -2.85 10.80 -3.06
CA ILE A 29 -2.14 10.64 -4.34
C ILE A 29 -0.69 10.24 -4.08
N GLY A 30 0.00 10.95 -3.19
CA GLY A 30 1.38 10.63 -2.80
C GLY A 30 1.52 9.22 -2.23
N THR A 31 0.57 8.78 -1.41
CA THR A 31 0.56 7.42 -0.85
C THR A 31 0.39 6.35 -1.94
N CYS A 32 -0.37 6.62 -2.99
CA CYS A 32 -0.58 5.68 -4.10
C CYS A 32 0.55 5.70 -5.14
N TYR A 33 1.39 6.74 -5.16
CA TYR A 33 2.33 7.00 -6.24
C TYR A 33 3.53 6.03 -6.33
N PRO A 34 4.22 5.60 -5.25
CA PRO A 34 5.54 4.95 -5.33
C PRO A 34 5.62 3.75 -6.26
N ASP A 35 4.56 2.98 -6.40
CA ASP A 35 4.55 1.76 -7.21
C ASP A 35 4.34 2.00 -8.72
N ILE A 36 4.10 3.26 -9.15
CA ILE A 36 4.15 3.66 -10.57
C ILE A 36 5.53 3.34 -11.18
N ARG A 37 6.56 3.21 -10.35
CA ARG A 37 7.92 2.88 -10.78
C ARG A 37 8.00 1.66 -11.70
N TYR A 38 7.08 0.71 -11.55
CA TYR A 38 7.06 -0.48 -12.41
C TYR A 38 6.65 -0.13 -13.84
N PRO A 39 5.45 0.42 -14.12
CA PRO A 39 5.06 0.77 -15.47
C PRO A 39 5.82 1.99 -16.03
N ALA A 40 6.25 2.94 -15.19
CA ALA A 40 6.99 4.13 -15.63
C ALA A 40 8.50 3.94 -15.67
N GLN A 41 9.03 2.78 -15.25
CA GLN A 41 10.47 2.46 -15.19
C GLN A 41 11.30 3.49 -14.39
N ILE A 42 10.74 3.98 -13.30
CA ILE A 42 11.41 4.92 -12.39
C ILE A 42 12.28 4.12 -11.43
N ASP A 43 13.47 4.67 -11.11
CA ASP A 43 14.34 4.09 -10.09
C ASP A 43 13.63 4.00 -8.75
N ARG A 44 13.74 2.84 -8.10
CA ARG A 44 13.11 2.58 -6.81
C ARG A 44 13.53 3.59 -5.74
N ASP A 45 14.80 3.98 -5.73
CA ASP A 45 15.35 4.86 -4.70
C ASP A 45 14.80 6.29 -4.77
N LEU A 46 14.16 6.67 -5.90
CA LEU A 46 13.46 7.94 -6.02
C LEU A 46 12.08 7.94 -5.35
N THR A 47 11.43 6.78 -5.25
CA THR A 47 10.05 6.64 -4.77
C THR A 47 9.93 5.91 -3.43
N HIS A 48 10.94 5.11 -3.03
CA HIS A 48 10.93 4.36 -1.78
C HIS A 48 12.10 4.80 -0.88
N ILE A 49 11.86 5.83 -0.09
CA ILE A 49 12.84 6.40 0.85
C ILE A 49 12.54 5.84 2.23
N HIS A 50 13.47 5.02 2.74
CA HIS A 50 13.33 4.31 4.01
C HIS A 50 13.79 5.13 5.22
N ASN A 51 13.40 4.70 6.42
CA ASN A 51 13.84 5.25 7.71
C ASN A 51 13.50 6.73 7.92
N VAL A 52 12.39 7.20 7.37
CA VAL A 52 11.87 8.56 7.62
C VAL A 52 10.87 8.52 8.76
N SER A 53 11.07 9.36 9.77
CA SER A 53 10.13 9.44 10.91
C SER A 53 8.84 10.18 10.53
N ILE A 54 7.75 9.93 11.25
CA ILE A 54 6.47 10.63 11.04
C ILE A 54 6.64 12.14 11.21
N GLU A 55 7.42 12.59 12.20
CA GLU A 55 7.71 14.01 12.44
C GLU A 55 8.39 14.67 11.24
N ALA A 56 9.33 13.96 10.60
CA ALA A 56 9.97 14.46 9.39
C ALA A 56 9.02 14.51 8.18
N MET A 57 8.05 13.58 8.11
CA MET A 57 7.01 13.60 7.06
C MET A 57 6.06 14.79 7.22
N GLN A 58 5.70 15.15 8.46
CA GLN A 58 4.79 16.26 8.77
C GLN A 58 5.31 17.63 8.25
N THR A 59 6.61 17.75 8.03
CA THR A 59 7.23 19.00 7.51
C THR A 59 7.35 19.05 5.99
N GLN A 60 6.89 18.02 5.28
CA GLN A 60 6.95 17.93 3.83
C GLN A 60 5.70 18.53 3.18
N THR A 61 5.71 18.65 1.83
CA THR A 61 4.47 18.84 1.08
C THR A 61 3.54 17.66 1.30
N ALA A 62 2.23 17.84 1.12
CA ALA A 62 1.25 16.78 1.32
C ALA A 62 1.54 15.53 0.46
N PHE A 63 1.84 15.75 -0.83
CA PHE A 63 2.23 14.68 -1.75
C PHE A 63 3.50 13.94 -1.26
N ARG A 64 4.52 14.68 -0.87
CA ARG A 64 5.79 14.10 -0.40
C ARG A 64 5.61 13.33 0.91
N ALA A 65 4.79 13.83 1.83
CA ALA A 65 4.44 13.14 3.06
C ALA A 65 3.75 11.80 2.77
N GLY A 66 2.79 11.77 1.85
CA GLY A 66 2.12 10.55 1.40
C GLY A 66 3.09 9.55 0.75
N LEU A 67 3.99 10.01 -0.12
CA LEU A 67 5.02 9.19 -0.75
C LEU A 67 5.93 8.50 0.30
N LEU A 68 6.37 9.25 1.30
CA LEU A 68 7.19 8.72 2.39
C LEU A 68 6.39 7.78 3.29
N PHE A 69 5.12 8.09 3.52
CA PHE A 69 4.22 7.26 4.31
C PHE A 69 3.94 5.90 3.67
N HIS A 70 3.86 5.82 2.34
CA HIS A 70 3.81 4.54 1.64
C HIS A 70 4.98 3.62 2.07
N THR A 71 6.21 4.14 2.04
CA THR A 71 7.40 3.35 2.41
C THR A 71 7.38 2.96 3.89
N TYR A 72 6.86 3.83 4.76
CA TYR A 72 6.67 3.52 6.17
C TYR A 72 5.73 2.32 6.38
N VAL A 73 4.61 2.28 5.66
CA VAL A 73 3.67 1.14 5.69
C VAL A 73 4.34 -0.14 5.16
N ASP A 74 5.13 -0.03 4.08
CA ASP A 74 5.92 -1.13 3.54
C ASP A 74 6.92 -1.70 4.55
N ASP A 75 7.64 -0.83 5.24
CA ASP A 75 8.64 -1.23 6.24
C ASP A 75 7.96 -1.90 7.44
N PHE A 76 6.84 -1.36 7.90
CA PHE A 76 6.04 -1.97 8.96
C PHE A 76 5.52 -3.35 8.53
N TRP A 77 4.98 -3.49 7.31
CA TRP A 77 4.52 -4.76 6.78
C TRP A 77 5.63 -5.80 6.71
N ASN A 78 6.80 -5.42 6.20
CA ASN A 78 7.96 -6.29 6.10
C ASN A 78 8.43 -6.76 7.49
N HIS A 79 8.45 -5.85 8.47
CA HIS A 79 8.78 -6.19 9.86
C HIS A 79 7.74 -7.15 10.46
N TYR A 80 6.46 -6.85 10.31
CA TYR A 80 5.34 -7.65 10.81
C TYR A 80 5.37 -9.08 10.24
N ILE A 81 5.41 -9.23 8.93
CA ILE A 81 5.49 -10.56 8.29
C ILE A 81 6.79 -11.27 8.66
N GLY A 82 7.87 -10.52 8.83
CA GLY A 82 9.18 -11.03 9.24
C GLY A 82 9.14 -11.85 10.54
N GLN A 83 8.32 -11.43 11.52
CA GLN A 83 8.14 -12.13 12.80
C GLN A 83 7.56 -13.55 12.61
N TYR A 84 6.76 -13.75 11.57
CA TYR A 84 6.08 -15.03 11.27
C TYR A 84 6.77 -15.85 10.18
N LYS A 85 7.91 -15.37 9.64
CA LYS A 85 8.58 -15.92 8.46
C LYS A 85 8.85 -17.42 8.54
N LYS A 86 9.31 -17.93 9.70
CA LYS A 86 9.59 -19.36 9.89
C LYS A 86 8.31 -20.20 9.76
N ARG A 87 7.20 -19.76 10.37
CA ARG A 87 5.93 -20.45 10.32
C ARG A 87 5.29 -20.33 8.94
N LEU A 88 5.41 -19.15 8.33
CA LEU A 88 4.89 -18.87 7.01
C LEU A 88 5.47 -19.82 5.96
N TYR A 89 6.80 -20.00 5.93
CA TYR A 89 7.48 -20.88 4.98
C TYR A 89 7.26 -22.38 5.19
N ASN A 90 6.63 -22.79 6.27
CA ASN A 90 6.15 -24.17 6.44
C ASN A 90 4.81 -24.41 5.74
N ILE A 91 4.11 -23.34 5.33
CA ILE A 91 2.76 -23.40 4.76
C ILE A 91 2.75 -22.97 3.30
N VAL A 92 3.58 -21.98 2.94
CA VAL A 92 3.63 -21.39 1.62
C VAL A 92 5.03 -21.46 1.01
N PRO A 93 5.16 -21.52 -0.32
CA PRO A 93 6.45 -21.52 -0.99
C PRO A 93 7.29 -20.27 -0.64
N LYS A 94 8.60 -20.45 -0.54
CA LYS A 94 9.55 -19.34 -0.36
C LYS A 94 9.85 -18.67 -1.71
N HIS A 95 8.84 -18.06 -2.28
CA HIS A 95 8.86 -17.47 -3.61
C HIS A 95 8.44 -16.01 -3.58
N ARG A 96 8.91 -15.19 -4.55
CA ARG A 96 8.48 -13.79 -4.70
C ARG A 96 6.96 -13.66 -4.95
N PRO A 97 6.32 -14.47 -5.80
CA PRO A 97 4.87 -14.46 -6.00
C PRO A 97 4.05 -14.64 -4.72
N THR A 98 4.54 -15.45 -3.76
CA THR A 98 3.90 -15.65 -2.45
C THR A 98 3.59 -14.32 -1.75
N PHE A 99 4.56 -13.41 -1.70
CA PHE A 99 4.38 -12.13 -1.00
C PHE A 99 3.41 -11.20 -1.75
N HIS A 100 3.39 -11.22 -3.06
CA HIS A 100 2.39 -10.48 -3.85
C HIS A 100 0.99 -11.05 -3.58
N THR A 101 0.84 -12.36 -3.55
CA THR A 101 -0.44 -13.02 -3.25
C THR A 101 -0.95 -12.65 -1.86
N LEU A 102 -0.08 -12.71 -0.83
CA LEU A 102 -0.47 -12.35 0.55
C LEU A 102 -0.98 -10.91 0.64
N LYS A 103 -0.37 -9.99 -0.09
CA LYS A 103 -0.77 -8.58 -0.10
C LYS A 103 -2.13 -8.36 -0.75
N ILE A 104 -2.40 -9.04 -1.87
CA ILE A 104 -3.69 -8.96 -2.55
C ILE A 104 -4.79 -9.55 -1.67
N LEU A 105 -4.52 -10.69 -1.02
CA LEU A 105 -5.46 -11.27 -0.06
C LEU A 105 -5.69 -10.36 1.14
N GLN A 106 -4.64 -9.68 1.62
CA GLN A 106 -4.76 -8.69 2.69
C GLN A 106 -5.67 -7.53 2.27
N ASP A 107 -5.45 -6.95 1.09
CA ASP A 107 -6.30 -5.89 0.56
C ASP A 107 -7.77 -6.34 0.50
N ARG A 108 -8.01 -7.57 0.03
CA ARG A 108 -9.36 -8.15 0.02
C ARG A 108 -9.98 -8.25 1.41
N TYR A 109 -9.22 -8.73 2.40
CA TYR A 109 -9.74 -8.94 3.77
C TYR A 109 -9.93 -7.63 4.54
N LEU A 110 -9.18 -6.60 4.19
CA LEU A 110 -9.25 -5.31 4.85
C LEU A 110 -10.15 -4.29 4.12
N TYR A 111 -10.62 -4.60 2.92
CA TYR A 111 -11.37 -3.66 2.08
C TYR A 111 -12.59 -3.06 2.80
N ASP A 112 -13.36 -3.88 3.51
CA ASP A 112 -14.56 -3.45 4.23
C ASP A 112 -14.27 -2.63 5.50
N GLN A 113 -13.01 -2.38 5.83
CA GLN A 113 -12.61 -1.49 6.93
C GLN A 113 -12.71 0.01 6.57
N LEU A 114 -12.89 0.32 5.29
CA LEU A 114 -13.11 1.67 4.78
C LEU A 114 -14.42 1.72 3.98
N GLU A 115 -15.33 2.65 4.32
CA GLU A 115 -16.66 2.72 3.70
C GLU A 115 -16.73 3.68 2.50
N TYR A 116 -15.80 4.63 2.38
CA TYR A 116 -15.86 5.72 1.40
C TYR A 116 -14.83 5.59 0.26
N TRP A 117 -14.63 4.38 -0.25
CA TRP A 117 -13.73 4.13 -1.41
C TRP A 117 -14.06 4.99 -2.63
N SER A 118 -15.35 5.31 -2.86
CA SER A 118 -15.73 6.18 -3.98
C SER A 118 -15.17 7.60 -3.88
N GLN A 119 -14.98 8.13 -2.67
CA GLN A 119 -14.30 9.40 -2.46
C GLN A 119 -12.83 9.28 -2.82
N ILE A 120 -12.14 8.27 -2.32
CA ILE A 120 -10.72 8.01 -2.64
C ILE A 120 -10.53 7.85 -4.16
N VAL A 121 -11.41 7.11 -4.83
CA VAL A 121 -11.37 6.95 -6.29
C VAL A 121 -11.50 8.30 -7.00
N SER A 122 -12.39 9.18 -6.53
CA SER A 122 -12.55 10.52 -7.13
C SER A 122 -11.32 11.43 -6.91
N GLU A 123 -10.61 11.29 -5.80
CA GLU A 123 -9.38 12.05 -5.54
C GLU A 123 -8.25 11.71 -6.52
N LEU A 124 -8.25 10.50 -7.08
CA LEU A 124 -7.30 10.06 -8.11
C LEU A 124 -7.68 10.48 -9.55
N GLU A 125 -8.72 11.29 -9.76
CA GLU A 125 -9.06 11.81 -11.08
C GLU A 125 -8.07 12.90 -11.56
N MET A 126 -7.42 13.58 -10.63
CA MET A 126 -6.49 14.67 -10.93
C MET A 126 -5.03 14.20 -10.81
N ILE A 127 -4.20 14.66 -11.74
CA ILE A 127 -2.74 14.52 -11.63
C ILE A 127 -2.22 15.62 -10.72
N HIS A 128 -1.47 15.24 -9.70
CA HIS A 128 -0.76 16.20 -8.87
C HIS A 128 0.55 16.63 -9.56
N PRO A 129 0.90 17.93 -9.59
CA PRO A 129 2.10 18.41 -10.30
C PRO A 129 3.41 17.73 -9.88
N GLU A 130 3.55 17.37 -8.60
CA GLU A 130 4.75 16.71 -8.11
C GLU A 130 4.95 15.30 -8.68
N GLU A 131 3.90 14.59 -9.13
CA GLU A 131 4.04 13.27 -9.75
C GLU A 131 4.93 13.29 -11.00
N LEU A 132 4.89 14.40 -11.75
CA LEU A 132 5.66 14.57 -12.97
C LEU A 132 7.15 14.89 -12.69
N THR A 133 7.49 15.27 -11.47
CA THR A 133 8.88 15.63 -11.10
C THR A 133 9.79 14.41 -10.94
N PHE A 134 9.21 13.18 -10.88
CA PHE A 134 9.95 11.91 -10.75
C PHE A 134 10.30 11.26 -12.10
N GLY A 135 9.99 11.92 -13.22
CA GLY A 135 10.31 11.44 -14.55
C GLY A 135 9.22 10.59 -15.22
N ALA A 136 8.08 10.38 -14.55
CA ALA A 136 6.92 9.78 -15.19
C ALA A 136 6.33 10.73 -16.24
N SER A 137 5.92 10.21 -17.39
CA SER A 137 5.10 10.97 -18.33
C SER A 137 3.68 11.16 -17.79
N GLU A 138 3.01 12.23 -18.18
CA GLU A 138 1.61 12.48 -17.82
C GLU A 138 0.71 11.27 -18.19
N GLN A 139 0.95 10.66 -19.34
CA GLN A 139 0.20 9.49 -19.77
C GLN A 139 0.44 8.28 -18.84
N ALA A 140 1.66 8.07 -18.37
CA ALA A 140 1.98 7.01 -17.42
C ALA A 140 1.26 7.24 -16.07
N VAL A 141 1.20 8.48 -15.60
CA VAL A 141 0.46 8.83 -14.38
C VAL A 141 -1.04 8.60 -14.55
N ARG A 142 -1.64 9.03 -15.68
CA ARG A 142 -3.06 8.77 -15.97
C ARG A 142 -3.39 7.28 -16.02
N ASN A 143 -2.56 6.49 -16.66
CA ASN A 143 -2.73 5.03 -16.72
C ASN A 143 -2.62 4.40 -15.33
N TRP A 144 -1.69 4.87 -14.51
CA TRP A 144 -1.49 4.43 -13.14
C TRP A 144 -2.72 4.76 -12.27
N HIS A 145 -3.21 5.99 -12.31
CA HIS A 145 -4.42 6.40 -11.60
C HIS A 145 -5.62 5.57 -12.02
N ALA A 146 -5.86 5.39 -13.33
CA ALA A 146 -6.96 4.58 -13.83
C ALA A 146 -6.89 3.12 -13.35
N MET A 147 -5.67 2.56 -13.25
CA MET A 147 -5.46 1.22 -12.70
C MET A 147 -5.81 1.16 -11.20
N ILE A 148 -5.33 2.11 -10.40
CA ILE A 148 -5.64 2.15 -8.96
C ILE A 148 -7.13 2.39 -8.74
N GLN A 149 -7.74 3.35 -9.46
CA GLN A 149 -9.17 3.62 -9.39
C GLN A 149 -9.98 2.35 -9.64
N HIS A 150 -9.68 1.63 -10.73
CA HIS A 150 -10.34 0.36 -11.03
C HIS A 150 -10.17 -0.66 -9.89
N TYR A 151 -8.96 -0.80 -9.36
CA TYR A 151 -8.65 -1.72 -8.27
C TYR A 151 -9.42 -1.39 -6.97
N LEU A 152 -9.63 -0.10 -6.68
CA LEU A 152 -10.30 0.37 -5.46
C LEU A 152 -11.83 0.42 -5.57
N THR A 153 -12.45 0.14 -6.73
CA THR A 153 -13.93 0.18 -6.88
C THR A 153 -14.66 -0.94 -6.18
N LYS A 154 -14.00 -2.05 -5.87
CA LYS A 154 -14.56 -3.26 -5.25
C LYS A 154 -13.47 -4.04 -4.52
N PRO A 155 -13.84 -4.96 -3.59
CA PRO A 155 -12.87 -5.84 -2.97
C PRO A 155 -12.07 -6.62 -4.03
N PRO A 156 -10.73 -6.62 -3.97
CA PRO A 156 -9.88 -7.31 -4.96
C PRO A 156 -10.23 -8.78 -5.11
N GLN A 157 -10.34 -9.24 -6.34
CA GLN A 157 -10.66 -10.62 -6.69
C GLN A 157 -9.59 -11.22 -7.60
N LYS A 158 -9.65 -12.54 -7.79
CA LYS A 158 -8.73 -13.25 -8.69
C LYS A 158 -8.71 -12.67 -10.11
N THR A 159 -9.86 -12.22 -10.62
CA THR A 159 -9.98 -11.60 -11.95
C THR A 159 -9.26 -10.26 -12.07
N ASP A 160 -9.05 -9.55 -10.96
CA ASP A 160 -8.35 -8.26 -10.96
C ASP A 160 -6.83 -8.44 -11.05
N LEU A 161 -6.34 -9.69 -10.90
CA LEU A 161 -4.92 -10.05 -11.02
C LEU A 161 -4.38 -9.90 -12.45
N GLU A 162 -5.25 -9.90 -13.47
CA GLU A 162 -4.85 -9.66 -14.86
C GLU A 162 -4.19 -8.27 -15.03
N MET A 163 -4.57 -7.31 -14.19
CA MET A 163 -3.94 -5.98 -14.17
C MET A 163 -2.47 -6.04 -13.76
N LEU A 164 -2.05 -7.08 -13.03
CA LEU A 164 -0.67 -7.29 -12.63
C LEU A 164 0.26 -7.54 -13.81
N SER A 165 -0.28 -8.07 -14.93
CA SER A 165 0.48 -8.28 -16.16
C SER A 165 1.04 -6.99 -16.76
N LEU A 166 0.49 -5.82 -16.36
CA LEU A 166 1.03 -4.51 -16.71
C LEU A 166 2.31 -4.16 -15.94
N THR A 167 2.56 -4.85 -14.83
CA THR A 167 3.64 -4.52 -13.89
C THR A 167 4.55 -5.70 -13.54
N LEU A 168 4.12 -6.92 -13.78
CA LEU A 168 4.84 -8.15 -13.42
C LEU A 168 5.01 -9.08 -14.64
N PRO A 169 6.06 -9.92 -14.66
CA PRO A 169 6.25 -10.96 -15.66
C PRO A 169 5.07 -11.96 -15.66
N ALA A 170 4.75 -12.51 -16.84
CA ALA A 170 3.60 -13.40 -17.05
C ALA A 170 3.65 -14.67 -16.17
N ASP A 171 4.81 -15.30 -16.05
CA ASP A 171 5.05 -16.48 -15.19
C ASP A 171 4.76 -16.16 -13.71
N MET A 172 5.13 -14.98 -13.27
CA MET A 172 4.83 -14.53 -11.91
C MET A 172 3.32 -14.30 -11.69
N VAL A 173 2.62 -13.81 -12.71
CA VAL A 173 1.16 -13.62 -12.64
C VAL A 173 0.44 -14.97 -12.55
N GLU A 174 0.89 -15.98 -13.30
CA GLU A 174 0.36 -17.35 -13.23
C GLU A 174 0.53 -17.94 -11.82
N ASP A 175 1.73 -17.84 -11.24
CA ASP A 175 1.99 -18.28 -9.85
C ASP A 175 1.09 -17.57 -8.83
N ILE A 176 0.89 -16.24 -8.99
CA ILE A 176 0.00 -15.47 -8.12
C ILE A 176 -1.44 -15.97 -8.23
N HIS A 177 -1.92 -16.29 -9.43
CA HIS A 177 -3.25 -16.86 -9.65
C HIS A 177 -3.44 -18.20 -8.95
N GLU A 178 -2.45 -19.09 -9.02
CA GLU A 178 -2.48 -20.39 -8.34
C GLU A 178 -2.46 -20.19 -6.82
N PHE A 179 -1.54 -19.38 -6.31
CA PHE A 179 -1.40 -19.15 -4.88
C PHE A 179 -2.59 -18.41 -4.28
N TYR A 180 -3.20 -17.48 -5.02
CA TYR A 180 -4.41 -16.80 -4.56
C TYR A 180 -5.53 -17.77 -4.21
N THR A 181 -5.73 -18.79 -5.02
CA THR A 181 -6.75 -19.83 -4.78
C THR A 181 -6.34 -20.75 -3.62
N SER A 182 -5.06 -21.13 -3.55
CA SER A 182 -4.58 -22.11 -2.53
C SER A 182 -4.40 -21.50 -1.14
N PHE A 183 -4.18 -20.16 -1.04
CA PHE A 183 -3.97 -19.49 0.25
C PHE A 183 -5.27 -19.05 0.92
N GLN A 184 -6.35 -18.86 0.15
CA GLN A 184 -7.65 -18.49 0.70
C GLN A 184 -8.18 -19.59 1.64
N GLY A 185 -8.71 -19.19 2.79
CA GLY A 185 -9.29 -20.11 3.78
C GLY A 185 -8.25 -20.91 4.58
N VAL A 186 -6.95 -20.59 4.43
CA VAL A 186 -5.91 -21.13 5.31
C VAL A 186 -5.93 -20.35 6.63
N PRO A 187 -6.40 -20.91 7.75
CA PRO A 187 -6.73 -20.15 8.96
C PRO A 187 -5.56 -19.33 9.53
N PHE A 188 -4.33 -19.82 9.37
CA PHE A 188 -3.15 -19.09 9.79
C PHE A 188 -2.90 -17.86 8.94
N LEU A 189 -3.04 -17.97 7.61
CA LEU A 189 -2.83 -16.86 6.68
C LEU A 189 -3.92 -15.81 6.84
N ASP A 190 -5.17 -16.23 6.89
CA ASP A 190 -6.32 -15.33 7.07
C ASP A 190 -6.17 -14.51 8.35
N ASN A 191 -5.85 -15.18 9.48
CA ASN A 191 -5.63 -14.53 10.77
C ASN A 191 -4.41 -13.58 10.73
N LEU A 192 -3.31 -13.99 10.10
CA LEU A 192 -2.12 -13.16 9.95
C LEU A 192 -2.43 -11.87 9.18
N LEU A 193 -3.12 -11.97 8.05
CA LEU A 193 -3.41 -10.83 7.19
C LEU A 193 -4.43 -9.87 7.80
N VAL A 194 -5.47 -10.38 8.45
CA VAL A 194 -6.48 -9.56 9.13
C VAL A 194 -5.89 -8.82 10.34
N LYS A 195 -5.00 -9.45 11.10
CA LYS A 195 -4.36 -8.85 12.29
C LYS A 195 -3.39 -7.71 11.97
N PHE A 196 -2.90 -7.61 10.75
CA PHE A 196 -1.99 -6.53 10.36
C PHE A 196 -2.58 -5.15 10.66
N TYR A 197 -3.85 -4.91 10.30
CA TYR A 197 -4.46 -3.59 10.46
C TYR A 197 -4.61 -3.15 11.92
N PRO A 198 -5.16 -3.95 12.85
CA PRO A 198 -5.13 -3.61 14.27
C PRO A 198 -3.72 -3.34 14.82
N GLU A 199 -2.72 -4.10 14.38
CA GLU A 199 -1.34 -3.93 14.86
C GLU A 199 -0.73 -2.60 14.39
N ILE A 200 -0.85 -2.25 13.09
CA ILE A 200 -0.32 -0.97 12.60
C ILE A 200 -1.11 0.21 13.18
N LYS A 201 -2.42 0.08 13.34
CA LYS A 201 -3.26 1.11 13.97
C LYS A 201 -2.81 1.38 15.41
N ALA A 202 -2.65 0.33 16.23
CA ALA A 202 -2.17 0.48 17.60
C ALA A 202 -0.76 1.09 17.64
N HIS A 203 0.11 0.72 16.71
CA HIS A 203 1.43 1.32 16.58
C HIS A 203 1.34 2.82 16.30
N LEU A 204 0.55 3.25 15.32
CA LEU A 204 0.34 4.65 14.99
C LEU A 204 -0.21 5.42 16.22
N GLU A 205 -1.21 4.90 16.89
CA GLU A 205 -1.77 5.53 18.10
C GLU A 205 -0.71 5.68 19.22
N SER A 206 0.18 4.71 19.40
CA SER A 206 1.25 4.75 20.42
C SER A 206 2.31 5.82 20.14
N VAL A 207 2.67 6.01 18.87
CA VAL A 207 3.62 7.06 18.44
C VAL A 207 3.03 8.43 18.68
N SER A 208 1.73 8.64 18.41
CA SER A 208 1.01 9.89 18.65
C SER A 208 1.06 10.30 20.14
N VAL A 209 0.83 9.36 21.05
CA VAL A 209 0.85 9.63 22.50
C VAL A 209 2.25 10.00 22.99
N SER A 210 3.29 9.38 22.44
CA SER A 210 4.69 9.66 22.80
C SER A 210 5.15 11.05 22.39
N ALA A 211 4.62 11.57 21.28
CA ALA A 211 4.91 12.91 20.80
C ALA A 211 4.26 14.02 21.68
N ILE A 212 3.15 13.71 22.34
CA ILE A 212 2.42 14.66 23.21
C ILE A 212 3.04 14.73 24.63
N ASN A 213 3.69 13.66 25.10
CA ASN A 213 4.34 13.56 26.41
C ASN A 213 5.84 13.21 26.26
N PRO A 214 6.70 14.14 25.81
CA PRO A 214 8.14 13.90 25.82
C PRO A 214 8.61 13.83 27.29
N SER A 215 9.13 12.68 27.68
CA SER A 215 9.68 12.39 29.01
C SER A 215 10.94 13.20 29.32
#